data_8cf90f24b1469032f38897eb718d5000
#
_entry.id   8cf90f24b1469032f38897eb718d5000
#
_cell.length_a   1.000
_cell.length_b   1.000
_cell.length_c   1.000
_cell.angle_alpha   90.00
_cell.angle_beta   90.00
_cell.angle_gamma   90.00
#
_symmetry.space_group_name_H-M   'P 1'
#
loop_
_entity.id
_entity.type
_entity.pdbx_description
1 polymer ?
#
loop_
_entity_poly.entity_id
_entity_poly.type
_entity_poly.pdbx_seq_one_letter_code
_entity_poly.pdbx_strand_id
1 'polypeptide(L)'
;MKKSPLAMMRRLRGALALAFCLFACNAPFIPVPPPDNVFVAQSITDGTGNSKTVWITEGKADARAGLAKFFIFNDSRGTGVIVDASADGTYIAPALDGTSGDRVFIYYVTQGGAESETVCRQLVEGDPAPICSP
;
A
#
# COMPACT_ATOMS: atom_id res chain seq x y z
N MET A 1 -52.20 37.77 10.29
CA MET A 1 -51.03 37.30 11.09
C MET A 1 -49.76 37.51 10.28
N LYS A 2 -48.93 38.51 10.60
CA LYS A 2 -47.65 38.77 9.93
C LYS A 2 -46.62 37.79 10.46
N LYS A 3 -46.18 36.84 9.65
CA LYS A 3 -45.07 35.92 10.00
C LYS A 3 -43.78 36.76 10.06
N SER A 4 -43.07 36.76 11.19
CA SER A 4 -41.91 37.56 11.42
C SER A 4 -40.76 37.13 10.48
N PRO A 5 -40.04 38.09 9.86
CA PRO A 5 -38.95 37.76 8.91
C PRO A 5 -37.79 37.02 9.58
N LEU A 6 -37.64 37.10 10.90
CA LEU A 6 -36.63 36.39 11.66
C LEU A 6 -36.80 34.86 11.64
N ALA A 7 -38.05 34.34 11.61
CA ALA A 7 -38.29 32.91 11.56
C ALA A 7 -37.92 32.32 10.20
N MET A 8 -38.05 33.08 9.13
CA MET A 8 -37.70 32.68 7.78
C MET A 8 -36.16 32.60 7.58
N MET A 9 -35.42 33.57 8.15
CA MET A 9 -33.95 33.59 8.11
C MET A 9 -33.28 32.41 8.86
N ARG A 10 -33.87 32.01 10.00
CA ARG A 10 -33.40 30.83 10.77
C ARG A 10 -33.53 29.52 10.00
N ARG A 11 -34.62 29.34 9.24
CA ARG A 11 -34.86 28.13 8.44
C ARG A 11 -33.95 28.08 7.23
N LEU A 12 -33.63 29.24 6.63
CA LEU A 12 -32.70 29.30 5.49
C LEU A 12 -31.26 28.94 5.88
N ARG A 13 -30.83 29.38 7.08
CA ARG A 13 -29.48 29.05 7.61
C ARG A 13 -29.32 27.54 7.90
N GLY A 14 -30.37 26.91 8.44
CA GLY A 14 -30.36 25.46 8.68
C GLY A 14 -30.30 24.62 7.40
N ALA A 15 -31.06 25.03 6.36
CA ALA A 15 -31.06 24.34 5.07
C ALA A 15 -29.72 24.48 4.32
N LEU A 16 -29.08 25.65 4.42
CA LEU A 16 -27.76 25.90 3.81
C LEU A 16 -26.67 25.06 4.47
N ALA A 17 -26.67 24.94 5.80
CA ALA A 17 -25.70 24.12 6.53
C ALA A 17 -25.85 22.63 6.21
N LEU A 18 -27.09 22.13 6.04
CA LEU A 18 -27.33 20.73 5.67
C LEU A 18 -26.87 20.42 4.25
N ALA A 19 -27.06 21.36 3.31
CA ALA A 19 -26.58 21.22 1.94
C ALA A 19 -25.05 21.13 1.85
N PHE A 20 -24.32 21.93 2.66
CA PHE A 20 -22.86 21.88 2.70
C PHE A 20 -22.33 20.54 3.24
N CYS A 21 -22.99 19.91 4.20
CA CYS A 21 -22.57 18.60 4.71
C CYS A 21 -22.74 17.48 3.68
N LEU A 22 -23.71 17.57 2.77
CA LEU A 22 -23.92 16.56 1.74
C LEU A 22 -22.89 16.61 0.62
N PHE A 23 -22.28 17.77 0.35
CA PHE A 23 -21.22 17.91 -0.64
C PHE A 23 -19.83 17.51 -0.10
N ALA A 24 -19.61 17.54 1.21
CA ALA A 24 -18.32 17.18 1.81
C ALA A 24 -18.05 15.65 1.81
N CYS A 25 -19.08 14.81 1.60
CA CYS A 25 -18.94 13.35 1.61
C CYS A 25 -18.57 12.74 0.25
N ASN A 26 -18.45 13.53 -0.82
CA ASN A 26 -18.13 13.06 -2.16
C ASN A 26 -16.74 13.53 -2.64
N ALA A 27 -15.77 13.66 -1.73
CA ALA A 27 -14.39 13.83 -2.17
C ALA A 27 -14.01 12.60 -3.01
N PRO A 28 -13.54 12.78 -4.26
CA PRO A 28 -13.13 11.66 -5.09
C PRO A 28 -12.01 10.90 -4.35
N PHE A 29 -12.24 9.61 -4.13
CA PHE A 29 -11.20 8.73 -3.59
C PHE A 29 -10.10 8.64 -4.64
N ILE A 30 -8.95 9.23 -4.36
CA ILE A 30 -7.78 9.10 -5.21
C ILE A 30 -7.11 7.79 -4.82
N PRO A 31 -7.06 6.78 -5.71
CA PRO A 31 -6.38 5.53 -5.42
C PRO A 31 -4.93 5.78 -5.02
N VAL A 32 -4.45 5.04 -4.04
CA VAL A 32 -3.05 5.07 -3.66
C VAL A 32 -2.28 4.24 -4.70
N PRO A 33 -1.27 4.81 -5.38
CA PRO A 33 -0.53 4.08 -6.40
C PRO A 33 0.11 2.81 -5.85
N PRO A 34 0.29 1.77 -6.71
CA PRO A 34 1.00 0.57 -6.31
C PRO A 34 2.47 0.87 -5.97
N PRO A 35 3.13 0.01 -5.15
CA PRO A 35 4.54 0.18 -4.85
C PRO A 35 5.44 -0.17 -6.03
N ASP A 36 6.53 0.58 -6.18
CA ASP A 36 7.67 0.12 -6.96
C ASP A 36 8.44 -0.90 -6.15
N ASN A 37 8.90 -1.98 -6.80
CA ASN A 37 9.64 -3.02 -6.12
C ASN A 37 10.65 -3.72 -7.02
N VAL A 38 11.74 -4.17 -6.41
CA VAL A 38 12.83 -4.96 -6.98
C VAL A 38 13.03 -6.19 -6.12
N PHE A 39 13.32 -7.33 -6.74
CA PHE A 39 13.76 -8.53 -6.04
C PHE A 39 15.23 -8.81 -6.33
N VAL A 40 15.96 -9.08 -5.26
CA VAL A 40 17.37 -9.49 -5.34
C VAL A 40 17.53 -10.86 -4.69
N ALA A 41 18.00 -11.85 -5.46
CA ALA A 41 18.29 -13.16 -4.91
C ALA A 41 19.59 -13.12 -4.11
N GLN A 42 19.58 -13.68 -2.91
CA GLN A 42 20.75 -13.80 -2.06
C GLN A 42 20.93 -15.25 -1.58
N SER A 43 22.12 -15.79 -1.71
CA SER A 43 22.46 -17.09 -1.12
C SER A 43 22.89 -16.87 0.33
N ILE A 44 22.21 -17.53 1.25
CA ILE A 44 22.62 -17.59 2.66
C ILE A 44 23.03 -19.03 2.98
N THR A 45 24.12 -19.18 3.72
CA THR A 45 24.60 -20.48 4.19
C THR A 45 24.30 -20.60 5.68
N ASP A 46 23.62 -21.65 6.08
CA ASP A 46 23.37 -21.94 7.47
C ASP A 46 24.63 -22.43 8.22
N GLY A 47 24.56 -22.53 9.54
CA GLY A 47 25.67 -23.00 10.37
C GLY A 47 26.09 -24.46 10.12
N THR A 48 25.34 -25.22 9.30
CA THR A 48 25.65 -26.61 8.90
C THR A 48 26.24 -26.70 7.50
N GLY A 49 26.43 -25.57 6.82
CA GLY A 49 27.01 -25.51 5.46
C GLY A 49 26.01 -25.67 4.33
N ASN A 50 24.72 -25.76 4.62
CA ASN A 50 23.68 -25.79 3.59
C ASN A 50 23.41 -24.39 3.07
N SER A 51 23.40 -24.22 1.76
CA SER A 51 23.05 -22.96 1.12
C SER A 51 21.58 -22.91 0.74
N LYS A 52 20.91 -21.79 1.03
CA LYS A 52 19.53 -21.50 0.70
C LYS A 52 19.44 -20.17 -0.02
N THR A 53 18.67 -20.12 -1.11
CA THR A 53 18.33 -18.86 -1.75
C THR A 53 17.21 -18.18 -1.00
N VAL A 54 17.41 -16.94 -0.64
CA VAL A 54 16.38 -16.04 -0.10
C VAL A 54 16.27 -14.82 -0.99
N TRP A 55 15.15 -14.13 -0.90
CA TRP A 55 14.88 -12.97 -1.71
C TRP A 55 14.77 -11.73 -0.83
N ILE A 56 15.58 -10.73 -1.14
CA ILE A 56 15.45 -9.39 -0.58
C ILE A 56 14.51 -8.60 -1.48
N THR A 57 13.53 -7.97 -0.91
CA THR A 57 12.59 -7.09 -1.62
C THR A 57 12.90 -5.66 -1.22
N GLU A 58 13.18 -4.85 -2.20
CA GLU A 58 13.42 -3.41 -2.04
C GLU A 58 12.40 -2.64 -2.86
N GLY A 59 12.04 -1.45 -2.42
CA GLY A 59 11.14 -0.62 -3.18
C GLY A 59 10.78 0.69 -2.49
N LYS A 60 9.78 1.36 -3.05
CA LYS A 60 9.35 2.65 -2.59
C LYS A 60 7.83 2.80 -2.66
N ALA A 61 7.25 3.38 -1.61
CA ALA A 61 5.90 3.89 -1.63
C ALA A 61 5.82 5.21 -2.41
N ASP A 62 4.63 5.57 -2.86
CA ASP A 62 4.38 6.92 -3.38
C ASP A 62 4.81 7.96 -2.33
N ALA A 63 5.47 9.04 -2.78
CA ALA A 63 6.00 10.08 -1.90
C ALA A 63 4.93 10.73 -1.00
N ARG A 64 3.65 10.65 -1.38
CA ARG A 64 2.51 11.15 -0.59
C ARG A 64 2.07 10.18 0.51
N ALA A 65 2.57 8.93 0.50
CA ALA A 65 2.17 7.91 1.47
C ALA A 65 2.77 8.17 2.87
N GLY A 66 3.85 8.93 2.97
CA GLY A 66 4.59 9.13 4.22
C GLY A 66 5.15 7.82 4.75
N LEU A 67 5.14 7.65 6.08
CA LEU A 67 5.45 6.38 6.70
C LEU A 67 4.39 5.34 6.30
N ALA A 68 4.80 4.30 5.62
CA ALA A 68 3.94 3.22 5.15
C ALA A 68 4.39 1.88 5.74
N LYS A 69 3.45 0.96 5.85
CA LYS A 69 3.72 -0.42 6.23
C LYS A 69 3.47 -1.31 5.03
N PHE A 70 4.51 -2.01 4.57
CA PHE A 70 4.45 -2.92 3.43
C PHE A 70 4.11 -4.33 3.88
N PHE A 71 3.28 -4.98 3.09
CA PHE A 71 2.89 -6.37 3.21
C PHE A 71 3.33 -7.09 1.96
N ILE A 72 4.21 -8.06 2.12
CA ILE A 72 4.83 -8.81 1.04
C ILE A 72 4.54 -10.29 1.31
N PHE A 73 3.74 -10.92 0.45
CA PHE A 73 3.24 -12.28 0.66
C PHE A 73 3.57 -13.17 -0.53
N ASN A 74 4.35 -14.24 -0.30
CA ASN A 74 4.60 -15.27 -1.28
C ASN A 74 3.43 -16.26 -1.26
N ASP A 75 2.52 -16.11 -2.22
CA ASP A 75 1.34 -16.94 -2.39
C ASP A 75 1.68 -18.41 -2.64
N SER A 76 2.74 -18.68 -3.40
CA SER A 76 3.20 -20.02 -3.72
C SER A 76 3.69 -20.80 -2.49
N ARG A 77 4.10 -20.09 -1.43
CA ARG A 77 4.64 -20.68 -0.19
C ARG A 77 3.75 -20.48 1.02
N GLY A 78 2.77 -19.58 0.95
CA GLY A 78 1.94 -19.23 2.09
C GLY A 78 2.72 -18.49 3.20
N THR A 79 3.81 -17.79 2.86
CA THR A 79 4.66 -17.06 3.79
C THR A 79 4.77 -15.60 3.40
N GLY A 80 5.04 -14.74 4.36
CA GLY A 80 5.16 -13.31 4.07
C GLY A 80 5.96 -12.56 5.11
N VAL A 81 6.27 -11.32 4.79
CA VAL A 81 6.96 -10.39 5.67
C VAL A 81 6.22 -9.06 5.71
N ILE A 82 6.33 -8.38 6.83
CA ILE A 82 5.81 -7.02 7.01
C ILE A 82 7.00 -6.14 7.35
N VAL A 83 7.11 -4.99 6.68
CA VAL A 83 8.20 -4.03 6.89
C VAL A 83 7.66 -2.61 6.92
N ASP A 84 8.23 -1.79 7.79
CA ASP A 84 7.95 -0.35 7.84
C ASP A 84 8.87 0.38 6.86
N ALA A 85 8.29 1.30 6.08
CA ALA A 85 9.07 2.17 5.22
C ALA A 85 9.80 3.24 6.04
N SER A 86 10.91 3.71 5.52
CA SER A 86 11.62 4.91 5.98
C SER A 86 10.80 6.17 5.71
N ALA A 87 11.21 7.29 6.30
CA ALA A 87 10.49 8.57 6.15
C ALA A 87 10.39 9.07 4.70
N ASP A 88 11.30 8.64 3.82
CA ASP A 88 11.29 8.93 2.39
C ASP A 88 10.45 7.95 1.55
N GLY A 89 9.80 6.98 2.21
CA GLY A 89 8.96 5.96 1.60
C GLY A 89 9.72 4.72 1.11
N THR A 90 11.06 4.68 1.24
CA THR A 90 11.83 3.50 0.85
C THR A 90 11.71 2.38 1.88
N TYR A 91 11.81 1.13 1.41
CA TYR A 91 11.85 -0.04 2.27
C TYR A 91 12.83 -1.08 1.75
N ILE A 92 13.37 -1.86 2.68
CA ILE A 92 14.13 -3.09 2.42
C ILE A 92 13.50 -4.16 3.32
N ALA A 93 12.88 -5.15 2.69
CA ALA A 93 12.22 -6.20 3.46
C ALA A 93 13.24 -7.26 3.92
N PRO A 94 12.97 -7.91 5.06
CA PRO A 94 13.71 -9.10 5.46
C PRO A 94 13.66 -10.17 4.38
N ALA A 95 14.58 -11.13 4.46
CA ALA A 95 14.67 -12.23 3.52
C ALA A 95 13.34 -13.01 3.42
N LEU A 96 12.77 -13.06 2.21
CA LEU A 96 11.59 -13.84 1.89
C LEU A 96 12.01 -15.19 1.34
N ASP A 97 11.40 -16.26 1.86
CA ASP A 97 11.60 -17.60 1.33
C ASP A 97 10.87 -17.75 0.00
N GLY A 98 11.53 -18.33 -0.99
CA GLY A 98 10.92 -18.56 -2.29
C GLY A 98 11.88 -19.14 -3.32
N THR A 99 11.31 -19.58 -4.44
CA THR A 99 12.04 -19.99 -5.63
C THR A 99 11.73 -19.04 -6.78
N SER A 100 12.66 -18.97 -7.74
CA SER A 100 12.45 -18.17 -8.95
C SER A 100 11.12 -18.58 -9.63
N GLY A 101 10.30 -17.57 -9.95
CA GLY A 101 8.98 -17.74 -10.55
C GLY A 101 7.82 -17.81 -9.56
N ASP A 102 8.07 -17.92 -8.25
CA ASP A 102 7.01 -17.84 -7.23
C ASP A 102 6.25 -16.51 -7.35
N ARG A 103 4.94 -16.53 -7.07
CA ARG A 103 4.10 -15.35 -7.10
C ARG A 103 4.11 -14.64 -5.76
N VAL A 104 4.36 -13.35 -5.79
CA VAL A 104 4.39 -12.48 -4.61
C VAL A 104 3.40 -11.35 -4.77
N PHE A 105 2.51 -11.20 -3.80
CA PHE A 105 1.61 -10.07 -3.68
C PHE A 105 2.22 -9.00 -2.79
N ILE A 106 2.17 -7.76 -3.23
CA ILE A 106 2.74 -6.62 -2.51
C ILE A 106 1.73 -5.50 -2.50
N TYR A 107 1.49 -4.94 -1.32
CA TYR A 107 0.75 -3.71 -1.12
C TYR A 107 1.28 -2.98 0.11
N TYR A 108 0.88 -1.76 0.31
CA TYR A 108 1.20 -1.01 1.52
C TYR A 108 -0.02 -0.28 2.08
N VAL A 109 0.05 -0.02 3.38
CA VAL A 109 -0.92 0.80 4.10
C VAL A 109 -0.21 2.06 4.58
N THR A 110 -0.75 3.21 4.23
CA THR A 110 -0.22 4.51 4.66
C THR A 110 -0.44 4.73 6.15
N GLN A 111 0.26 5.68 6.75
CA GLN A 111 0.03 6.08 8.14
C GLN A 111 -1.41 6.53 8.40
N GLY A 112 -2.09 7.08 7.41
CA GLY A 112 -3.51 7.46 7.48
C GLY A 112 -4.49 6.30 7.30
N GLY A 113 -4.01 5.07 7.11
CA GLY A 113 -4.83 3.88 6.94
C GLY A 113 -5.36 3.64 5.51
N ALA A 114 -4.93 4.45 4.54
CA ALA A 114 -5.26 4.19 3.14
C ALA A 114 -4.39 3.05 2.60
N GLU A 115 -5.02 2.11 1.86
CA GLU A 115 -4.37 0.96 1.26
C GLU A 115 -4.05 1.23 -0.22
N SER A 116 -2.87 0.80 -0.68
CA SER A 116 -2.50 0.84 -2.09
C SER A 116 -3.19 -0.29 -2.87
N GLU A 117 -3.16 -0.20 -4.19
CA GLU A 117 -3.46 -1.37 -5.01
C GLU A 117 -2.47 -2.49 -4.71
N THR A 118 -2.98 -3.73 -4.66
CA THR A 118 -2.14 -4.93 -4.56
C THR A 118 -1.57 -5.26 -5.92
N VAL A 119 -0.27 -5.41 -6.01
CA VAL A 119 0.42 -5.88 -7.22
C VAL A 119 0.88 -7.31 -7.06
N CYS A 120 0.80 -8.09 -8.13
CA CYS A 120 1.42 -9.40 -8.21
C CYS A 120 2.73 -9.29 -8.99
N ARG A 121 3.81 -9.82 -8.41
CA ARG A 121 5.14 -9.88 -9.02
C ARG A 121 5.67 -11.32 -8.97
N GLN A 122 6.49 -11.67 -9.95
CA GLN A 122 7.23 -12.94 -9.92
C GLN A 122 8.57 -12.76 -9.21
N LEU A 123 8.97 -13.73 -8.40
CA LEU A 123 10.31 -13.77 -7.81
C LEU A 123 11.35 -14.04 -8.90
N VAL A 124 11.68 -13.00 -9.64
CA VAL A 124 12.73 -12.96 -10.65
C VAL A 124 13.49 -11.68 -10.44
N GLU A 125 14.82 -11.71 -10.54
CA GLU A 125 15.63 -10.52 -10.48
C GLU A 125 15.24 -9.55 -11.59
N GLY A 126 15.06 -8.27 -11.24
CA GLY A 126 14.69 -7.25 -12.21
C GLY A 126 14.24 -5.94 -11.53
N ASP A 127 14.34 -4.87 -12.30
CA ASP A 127 13.95 -3.51 -11.92
C ASP A 127 13.12 -2.86 -13.05
N PRO A 128 11.81 -2.74 -12.91
CA PRO A 128 10.98 -3.35 -11.87
C PRO A 128 10.87 -4.87 -12.00
N ALA A 129 10.50 -5.55 -10.91
CA ALA A 129 10.23 -6.99 -10.93
C ALA A 129 9.09 -7.34 -11.90
N PRO A 130 9.17 -8.45 -12.64
CA PRO A 130 8.15 -8.83 -13.61
C PRO A 130 6.77 -8.97 -12.99
N ILE A 131 5.73 -8.53 -13.70
CA ILE A 131 4.33 -8.74 -13.31
C ILE A 131 3.99 -10.21 -13.48
N CYS A 132 3.14 -10.75 -12.60
CA CYS A 132 2.66 -12.12 -12.74
C CYS A 132 1.97 -12.31 -14.10
N SER A 133 2.34 -13.37 -14.80
CA SER A 133 1.55 -13.81 -15.95
C SER A 133 0.20 -14.37 -15.47
N PRO A 134 -0.89 -14.13 -16.23
CA PRO A 134 -2.20 -14.65 -15.92
C PRO A 134 -2.26 -16.19 -15.92
#